data_99e1e8262492dabe48319fdc188e0f39
#
_entry.id   99e1e8262492dabe48319fdc188e0f39
#
_cell.length_a   1.000
_cell.length_b   1.000
_cell.length_c   1.000
_cell.angle_alpha   90.00
_cell.angle_beta   90.00
_cell.angle_gamma   90.00
#
_symmetry.space_group_name_H-M   'P 1'
#
loop_
_entity.id
_entity.type
_entity.pdbx_description
1 polymer ?
#
loop_
_entity_poly.entity_id
_entity_poly.type
_entity_poly.pdbx_seq_one_letter_code
_entity_poly.pdbx_strand_id
1 'polypeptide(L)'
;MTRSLTNPFRSASTSFFLFACLLLVLFSCQEKKDYSKAITDGYYFHEAQKQVTEVIIHDIFSPPVATRIYSYSSLAAYEVVAATDPTNYAPLMGQLNGSEAIAVPVPATIYPPLAALAAYYQVSTALIFSEEKMTAHRDSIFGVLREKGIPKDILDASIAYGQAVGDQVKAYSKKDNYHQSRSFPKYSVSSEPGTWQPT
;
A
#
# COMPACT_ATOMS: atom_id res chain seq x y z
N MET A 1 -57.34 -27.48 52.73
CA MET A 1 -57.40 -26.46 51.68
C MET A 1 -56.00 -25.68 51.71
N THR A 2 -55.10 -26.05 50.92
CA THR A 2 -53.79 -25.36 50.80
C THR A 2 -53.70 -24.69 49.43
N ARG A 3 -53.78 -23.35 49.40
CA ARG A 3 -53.57 -22.52 48.19
C ARG A 3 -52.08 -22.38 47.94
N SER A 4 -51.61 -22.94 46.80
CA SER A 4 -50.28 -22.67 46.26
C SER A 4 -50.26 -21.27 45.69
N LEU A 5 -49.39 -20.37 46.24
CA LEU A 5 -49.10 -19.06 45.72
C LEU A 5 -47.96 -19.18 44.68
N THR A 6 -48.32 -19.23 43.42
CA THR A 6 -47.35 -19.14 42.32
C THR A 6 -46.90 -17.70 42.15
N ASN A 7 -45.64 -17.46 42.32
CA ASN A 7 -44.97 -16.13 42.28
C ASN A 7 -44.81 -15.64 40.84
N PRO A 8 -45.56 -14.62 40.37
CA PRO A 8 -45.52 -14.16 38.96
C PRO A 8 -44.21 -13.45 38.57
N PHE A 9 -43.38 -13.06 39.54
CA PHE A 9 -42.14 -12.33 39.28
C PHE A 9 -40.99 -13.18 38.70
N ARG A 10 -41.02 -14.49 38.81
CA ARG A 10 -39.98 -15.38 38.30
C ARG A 10 -40.06 -15.61 36.78
N SER A 11 -41.26 -15.48 36.21
CA SER A 11 -41.51 -15.71 34.77
C SER A 11 -41.06 -14.54 33.91
N ALA A 12 -41.18 -13.29 34.37
CA ALA A 12 -40.82 -12.09 33.61
C ALA A 12 -39.30 -11.95 33.44
N SER A 13 -38.52 -12.33 34.47
CA SER A 13 -37.04 -12.22 34.43
C SER A 13 -36.41 -13.21 33.45
N THR A 14 -36.94 -14.44 33.38
CA THR A 14 -36.43 -15.47 32.45
C THR A 14 -36.77 -15.15 31.00
N SER A 15 -37.97 -14.60 30.72
CA SER A 15 -38.34 -14.16 29.37
C SER A 15 -37.51 -12.98 28.88
N PHE A 16 -37.19 -12.04 29.76
CA PHE A 16 -36.34 -10.89 29.40
C PHE A 16 -34.91 -11.34 29.10
N PHE A 17 -34.38 -12.29 29.86
CA PHE A 17 -33.03 -12.83 29.63
C PHE A 17 -32.93 -13.62 28.33
N LEU A 18 -33.93 -14.41 27.99
CA LEU A 18 -34.01 -15.14 26.72
C LEU A 18 -34.16 -14.19 25.52
N PHE A 19 -34.91 -13.10 25.66
CA PHE A 19 -35.03 -12.11 24.59
C PHE A 19 -33.76 -11.30 24.39
N ALA A 20 -33.03 -10.96 25.46
CA ALA A 20 -31.72 -10.32 25.40
C ALA A 20 -30.67 -11.23 24.76
N CYS A 21 -30.62 -12.52 25.08
CA CYS A 21 -29.76 -13.50 24.44
C CYS A 21 -30.07 -13.69 22.95
N LEU A 22 -31.35 -13.69 22.57
CA LEU A 22 -31.78 -13.80 21.18
C LEU A 22 -31.35 -12.56 20.36
N LEU A 23 -31.42 -11.35 20.94
CA LEU A 23 -30.94 -10.12 20.32
C LEU A 23 -29.40 -10.14 20.09
N LEU A 24 -28.62 -10.67 21.04
CA LEU A 24 -27.20 -10.80 20.91
C LEU A 24 -26.75 -11.75 19.78
N VAL A 25 -27.54 -12.81 19.53
CA VAL A 25 -27.26 -13.74 18.41
C VAL A 25 -27.56 -13.10 17.06
N LEU A 26 -28.52 -12.18 16.96
CA LEU A 26 -28.84 -11.49 15.70
C LEU A 26 -27.78 -10.47 15.28
N PHE A 27 -26.93 -9.99 16.19
CA PHE A 27 -25.81 -9.09 15.86
C PHE A 27 -24.50 -9.81 15.48
N SER A 28 -24.47 -11.15 15.55
CA SER A 28 -23.25 -11.93 15.34
C SER A 28 -22.98 -12.33 13.88
N CYS A 29 -23.89 -12.09 12.95
CA CYS A 29 -23.66 -12.35 11.52
C CYS A 29 -23.25 -11.06 10.79
N GLN A 30 -22.05 -10.56 10.99
CA GLN A 30 -21.42 -9.74 9.98
C GLN A 30 -20.95 -10.67 8.85
N GLU A 31 -21.62 -10.59 7.73
CA GLU A 31 -21.19 -11.23 6.50
C GLU A 31 -19.75 -10.77 6.21
N LYS A 32 -18.77 -11.68 6.27
CA LYS A 32 -17.40 -11.38 5.88
C LYS A 32 -17.42 -11.02 4.39
N LYS A 33 -17.37 -9.74 4.09
CA LYS A 33 -17.24 -9.31 2.70
C LYS A 33 -16.01 -9.98 2.09
N ASP A 34 -16.17 -10.58 0.92
CA ASP A 34 -15.04 -11.13 0.16
C ASP A 34 -14.20 -9.98 -0.38
N TYR A 35 -13.14 -9.65 0.33
CA TYR A 35 -12.20 -8.60 -0.04
C TYR A 35 -11.16 -9.07 -1.07
N SER A 36 -11.13 -10.36 -1.43
CA SER A 36 -10.17 -10.89 -2.41
C SER A 36 -10.25 -10.15 -3.75
N LYS A 37 -11.42 -9.59 -4.04
CA LYS A 37 -11.71 -8.79 -5.23
C LYS A 37 -11.68 -7.27 -5.00
N ALA A 38 -11.20 -6.80 -3.86
CA ALA A 38 -11.15 -5.36 -3.58
C ALA A 38 -10.23 -4.61 -4.54
N ILE A 39 -9.13 -5.27 -4.97
CA ILE A 39 -8.21 -4.80 -6.00
C ILE A 39 -8.07 -5.94 -7.01
N THR A 40 -8.85 -5.91 -8.10
CA THR A 40 -8.88 -6.96 -9.14
C THR A 40 -8.17 -6.58 -10.42
N ASP A 41 -7.89 -5.31 -10.59
CA ASP A 41 -7.26 -4.74 -11.78
C ASP A 41 -6.17 -3.73 -11.39
N GLY A 42 -5.53 -3.14 -12.36
CA GLY A 42 -4.50 -2.13 -12.16
C GLY A 42 -5.01 -0.75 -11.75
N TYR A 43 -6.32 -0.54 -11.55
CA TYR A 43 -6.93 0.78 -11.39
C TYR A 43 -6.25 1.63 -10.31
N TYR A 44 -6.15 1.11 -9.07
CA TYR A 44 -5.55 1.86 -7.96
C TYR A 44 -4.05 2.13 -8.16
N PHE A 45 -3.37 1.22 -8.86
CA PHE A 45 -1.97 1.42 -9.20
C PHE A 45 -1.82 2.51 -10.28
N HIS A 46 -2.70 2.52 -11.28
CA HIS A 46 -2.72 3.58 -12.29
C HIS A 46 -3.06 4.95 -11.69
N GLU A 47 -4.00 5.02 -10.73
CA GLU A 47 -4.31 6.27 -10.03
C GLU A 47 -3.10 6.74 -9.19
N ALA A 48 -2.40 5.84 -8.51
CA ALA A 48 -1.18 6.18 -7.79
C ALA A 48 -0.08 6.70 -8.73
N GLN A 49 0.12 6.05 -9.88
CA GLN A 49 1.09 6.47 -10.89
C GLN A 49 0.72 7.82 -11.53
N LYS A 50 -0.57 8.03 -11.80
CA LYS A 50 -1.08 9.32 -12.29
C LYS A 50 -0.80 10.42 -11.27
N GLN A 51 -1.09 10.20 -9.99
CA GLN A 51 -0.80 11.16 -8.93
C GLN A 51 0.69 11.50 -8.84
N VAL A 52 1.58 10.49 -8.92
CA VAL A 52 3.03 10.72 -8.98
C VAL A 52 3.39 11.60 -10.18
N THR A 53 2.80 11.34 -11.35
CA THR A 53 3.03 12.14 -12.55
C THR A 53 2.61 13.60 -12.35
N GLU A 54 1.44 13.83 -11.78
CA GLU A 54 0.94 15.19 -11.48
C GLU A 54 1.88 15.92 -10.51
N VAL A 55 2.39 15.22 -9.49
CA VAL A 55 3.35 15.81 -8.54
C VAL A 55 4.71 16.06 -9.19
N ILE A 56 5.21 15.15 -10.02
CA ILE A 56 6.46 15.35 -10.79
C ILE A 56 6.38 16.62 -11.66
N ILE A 57 5.24 16.84 -12.32
CA ILE A 57 5.01 18.06 -13.13
C ILE A 57 4.92 19.29 -12.23
N HIS A 58 4.19 19.21 -11.13
CA HIS A 58 4.05 20.30 -10.15
C HIS A 58 5.41 20.72 -9.57
N ASP A 59 6.23 19.74 -9.20
CA ASP A 59 7.55 19.94 -8.59
C ASP A 59 8.65 20.25 -9.62
N ILE A 60 8.30 20.27 -10.91
CA ILE A 60 9.19 20.61 -12.05
C ILE A 60 10.45 19.71 -12.08
N PHE A 61 10.27 18.41 -11.85
CA PHE A 61 11.39 17.47 -12.00
C PHE A 61 11.84 17.32 -13.45
N SER A 62 13.15 17.25 -13.66
CA SER A 62 13.70 16.97 -14.99
C SER A 62 13.39 15.51 -15.41
N PRO A 63 13.26 15.24 -16.73
CA PRO A 63 12.92 13.89 -17.20
C PRO A 63 13.83 12.77 -16.67
N PRO A 64 15.17 12.91 -16.58
CA PRO A 64 16.03 11.87 -16.01
C PRO A 64 15.73 11.58 -14.53
N VAL A 65 15.38 12.60 -13.75
CA VAL A 65 15.00 12.43 -12.33
C VAL A 65 13.63 11.80 -12.22
N ALA A 66 12.66 12.24 -13.05
CA ALA A 66 11.32 11.66 -13.11
C ALA A 66 11.36 10.15 -13.40
N THR A 67 12.19 9.73 -14.36
CA THR A 67 12.39 8.31 -14.69
C THR A 67 12.83 7.51 -13.46
N ARG A 68 13.72 8.05 -12.64
CA ARG A 68 14.18 7.39 -11.42
C ARG A 68 13.08 7.31 -10.35
N ILE A 69 12.24 8.33 -10.21
CA ILE A 69 11.08 8.30 -9.30
C ILE A 69 10.15 7.14 -9.70
N TYR A 70 9.79 7.03 -10.98
CA TYR A 70 8.95 5.92 -11.47
C TYR A 70 9.61 4.56 -11.25
N SER A 71 10.89 4.43 -11.56
CA SER A 71 11.62 3.16 -11.47
C SER A 71 11.68 2.64 -10.04
N TYR A 72 12.09 3.46 -9.06
CA TYR A 72 12.19 3.01 -7.68
C TYR A 72 10.80 2.72 -7.08
N SER A 73 9.80 3.54 -7.38
CA SER A 73 8.44 3.33 -6.87
C SER A 73 7.85 2.02 -7.40
N SER A 74 8.03 1.76 -8.71
CA SER A 74 7.59 0.52 -9.34
C SER A 74 8.39 -0.69 -8.86
N LEU A 75 9.71 -0.54 -8.65
CA LEU A 75 10.56 -1.59 -8.08
C LEU A 75 10.06 -2.03 -6.70
N ALA A 76 9.71 -1.08 -5.83
CA ALA A 76 9.20 -1.41 -4.50
C ALA A 76 7.89 -2.22 -4.56
N ALA A 77 6.95 -1.84 -5.42
CA ALA A 77 5.72 -2.60 -5.64
C ALA A 77 6.01 -4.00 -6.21
N TYR A 78 6.93 -4.10 -7.18
CA TYR A 78 7.33 -5.35 -7.79
C TYR A 78 7.97 -6.32 -6.80
N GLU A 79 8.83 -5.84 -5.89
CA GLU A 79 9.45 -6.67 -4.86
C GLU A 79 8.42 -7.31 -3.92
N VAL A 80 7.32 -6.61 -3.61
CA VAL A 80 6.20 -7.20 -2.87
C VAL A 80 5.55 -8.33 -3.68
N VAL A 81 5.31 -8.11 -4.98
CA VAL A 81 4.74 -9.14 -5.86
C VAL A 81 5.65 -10.36 -5.95
N ALA A 82 6.94 -10.16 -6.18
CA ALA A 82 7.93 -11.24 -6.27
C ALA A 82 8.05 -12.03 -4.96
N ALA A 83 7.99 -11.36 -3.81
CA ALA A 83 8.04 -12.02 -2.50
C ALA A 83 6.76 -12.82 -2.19
N THR A 84 5.60 -12.38 -2.68
CA THR A 84 4.30 -13.04 -2.42
C THR A 84 3.91 -14.08 -3.46
N ASP A 85 4.53 -14.06 -4.64
CA ASP A 85 4.36 -15.05 -5.70
C ASP A 85 5.72 -15.47 -6.32
N PRO A 86 6.61 -16.11 -5.55
CA PRO A 86 7.95 -16.47 -5.99
C PRO A 86 7.97 -17.57 -7.07
N THR A 87 6.84 -18.20 -7.35
CA THR A 87 6.72 -19.19 -8.41
C THR A 87 6.72 -18.53 -9.79
N ASN A 88 6.09 -17.36 -9.90
CA ASN A 88 5.90 -16.67 -11.17
C ASN A 88 6.86 -15.47 -11.33
N TYR A 89 7.39 -14.92 -10.25
CA TYR A 89 8.21 -13.70 -10.27
C TYR A 89 9.50 -13.87 -9.46
N ALA A 90 10.62 -13.47 -10.06
CA ALA A 90 11.91 -13.43 -9.38
C ALA A 90 12.18 -12.02 -8.85
N PRO A 91 12.74 -11.84 -7.63
CA PRO A 91 13.10 -10.54 -7.11
C PRO A 91 14.18 -9.87 -7.96
N LEU A 92 14.13 -8.55 -8.11
CA LEU A 92 15.14 -7.75 -8.79
C LEU A 92 16.20 -7.22 -7.80
N MET A 93 15.78 -6.87 -6.60
CA MET A 93 16.71 -6.47 -5.54
C MET A 93 17.65 -7.64 -5.21
N GLY A 94 18.93 -7.33 -5.09
CA GLY A 94 20.02 -8.33 -5.03
C GLY A 94 20.58 -8.71 -6.39
N GLN A 95 19.90 -8.40 -7.51
CA GLN A 95 20.40 -8.59 -8.87
C GLN A 95 20.86 -7.26 -9.51
N LEU A 96 20.27 -6.15 -9.08
CA LEU A 96 20.67 -4.82 -9.53
C LEU A 96 22.01 -4.42 -8.91
N ASN A 97 22.85 -3.72 -9.68
CA ASN A 97 24.17 -3.29 -9.21
C ASN A 97 24.05 -2.44 -7.92
N GLY A 98 24.79 -2.83 -6.89
CA GLY A 98 24.78 -2.16 -5.59
C GLY A 98 23.52 -2.34 -4.74
N SER A 99 22.54 -3.15 -5.19
CA SER A 99 21.37 -3.51 -4.39
C SER A 99 21.62 -4.75 -3.51
N GLU A 100 20.88 -4.85 -2.43
CA GLU A 100 20.84 -6.02 -1.57
C GLU A 100 19.44 -6.66 -1.66
N ALA A 101 19.33 -7.96 -1.52
CA ALA A 101 18.04 -8.65 -1.50
C ALA A 101 17.15 -8.11 -0.38
N ILE A 102 15.84 -8.04 -0.62
CA ILE A 102 14.87 -7.64 0.40
C ILE A 102 14.86 -8.65 1.54
N ALA A 103 15.11 -8.18 2.76
CA ALA A 103 15.21 -9.03 3.96
C ALA A 103 13.96 -8.93 4.86
N VAL A 104 12.81 -8.48 4.33
CA VAL A 104 11.56 -8.37 5.07
C VAL A 104 10.76 -9.66 4.93
N PRO A 105 10.51 -10.43 6.02
CA PRO A 105 9.72 -11.64 5.94
C PRO A 105 8.26 -11.32 5.58
N VAL A 106 7.69 -12.14 4.68
CA VAL A 106 6.27 -12.00 4.29
C VAL A 106 5.40 -12.46 5.46
N PRO A 107 4.50 -11.60 5.99
CA PRO A 107 3.59 -12.02 7.05
C PRO A 107 2.59 -13.07 6.55
N ALA A 108 2.15 -13.95 7.46
CA ALA A 108 1.21 -15.04 7.12
C ALA A 108 -0.15 -14.53 6.58
N THR A 109 -0.54 -13.33 7.00
CA THR A 109 -1.85 -12.77 6.65
C THR A 109 -1.70 -11.35 6.13
N ILE A 110 -1.62 -11.22 4.81
CA ILE A 110 -1.61 -9.91 4.11
C ILE A 110 -2.48 -10.01 2.85
N TYR A 111 -2.83 -8.85 2.31
CA TYR A 111 -3.43 -8.72 0.98
C TYR A 111 -2.36 -8.16 0.02
N PRO A 112 -1.72 -9.00 -0.82
CA PRO A 112 -0.56 -8.62 -1.61
C PRO A 112 -0.76 -7.39 -2.50
N PRO A 113 -1.91 -7.19 -3.20
CA PRO A 113 -2.11 -6.00 -4.02
C PRO A 113 -2.08 -4.69 -3.19
N LEU A 114 -2.60 -4.71 -1.97
CA LEU A 114 -2.53 -3.55 -1.07
C LEU A 114 -1.11 -3.31 -0.56
N ALA A 115 -0.39 -4.37 -0.24
CA ALA A 115 1.01 -4.26 0.20
C ALA A 115 1.92 -3.69 -0.91
N ALA A 116 1.72 -4.12 -2.16
CA ALA A 116 2.43 -3.57 -3.32
C ALA A 116 2.13 -2.08 -3.52
N LEU A 117 0.85 -1.69 -3.37
CA LEU A 117 0.44 -0.29 -3.45
C LEU A 117 1.05 0.54 -2.31
N ALA A 118 1.10 0.00 -1.09
CA ALA A 118 1.74 0.66 0.05
C ALA A 118 3.24 0.86 -0.16
N ALA A 119 3.95 -0.13 -0.72
CA ALA A 119 5.36 -0.02 -1.07
C ALA A 119 5.60 1.07 -2.13
N TYR A 120 4.74 1.13 -3.15
CA TYR A 120 4.77 2.18 -4.17
C TYR A 120 4.67 3.58 -3.55
N TYR A 121 3.67 3.82 -2.69
CA TYR A 121 3.50 5.11 -2.02
C TYR A 121 4.65 5.43 -1.06
N GLN A 122 5.19 4.44 -0.35
CA GLN A 122 6.30 4.63 0.58
C GLN A 122 7.55 5.19 -0.13
N VAL A 123 7.83 4.72 -1.34
CA VAL A 123 8.97 5.20 -2.12
C VAL A 123 8.63 6.48 -2.85
N SER A 124 7.51 6.55 -3.58
CA SER A 124 7.16 7.71 -4.38
C SER A 124 7.04 8.98 -3.55
N THR A 125 6.42 8.91 -2.36
CA THR A 125 6.32 10.03 -1.43
C THR A 125 7.69 10.55 -1.00
N ALA A 126 8.63 9.66 -0.72
CA ALA A 126 9.97 10.03 -0.24
C ALA A 126 10.89 10.63 -1.32
N LEU A 127 10.54 10.49 -2.60
CA LEU A 127 11.38 10.92 -3.73
C LEU A 127 10.94 12.25 -4.37
N ILE A 128 9.86 12.85 -3.92
CA ILE A 128 9.29 14.12 -4.41
C ILE A 128 9.47 15.25 -3.40
N PHE A 129 9.02 16.47 -3.76
CA PHE A 129 9.04 17.63 -2.86
C PHE A 129 7.69 17.84 -2.18
N SER A 130 6.59 17.73 -2.91
CA SER A 130 5.21 17.94 -2.42
C SER A 130 4.65 16.65 -1.79
N GLU A 131 5.30 16.16 -0.72
CA GLU A 131 4.96 14.89 -0.04
C GLU A 131 3.50 14.85 0.43
N GLU A 132 2.95 16.00 0.84
CA GLU A 132 1.57 16.12 1.32
C GLU A 132 0.53 15.73 0.25
N LYS A 133 0.82 16.01 -1.03
CA LYS A 133 -0.07 15.63 -2.15
C LYS A 133 -0.16 14.11 -2.31
N MET A 134 0.99 13.42 -2.21
CA MET A 134 1.04 11.97 -2.28
C MET A 134 0.42 11.33 -1.04
N THR A 135 0.68 11.88 0.14
CA THR A 135 0.12 11.41 1.41
C THR A 135 -1.40 11.51 1.42
N ALA A 136 -1.95 12.65 1.03
CA ALA A 136 -3.41 12.84 0.96
C ALA A 136 -4.07 11.88 -0.04
N HIS A 137 -3.47 11.68 -1.21
CA HIS A 137 -3.97 10.73 -2.20
C HIS A 137 -3.91 9.29 -1.69
N ARG A 138 -2.78 8.86 -1.10
CA ARG A 138 -2.64 7.55 -0.47
C ARG A 138 -3.72 7.30 0.58
N ASP A 139 -3.94 8.26 1.46
CA ASP A 139 -4.89 8.13 2.57
C ASP A 139 -6.33 8.03 2.05
N SER A 140 -6.66 8.75 0.98
CA SER A 140 -7.93 8.62 0.27
C SER A 140 -8.12 7.21 -0.31
N ILE A 141 -7.12 6.69 -1.04
CA ILE A 141 -7.17 5.34 -1.62
C ILE A 141 -7.31 4.26 -0.53
N PHE A 142 -6.52 4.36 0.54
CA PHE A 142 -6.60 3.40 1.65
C PHE A 142 -7.94 3.50 2.40
N GLY A 143 -8.54 4.68 2.47
CA GLY A 143 -9.91 4.87 2.97
C GLY A 143 -10.93 4.09 2.14
N VAL A 144 -10.90 4.24 0.82
CA VAL A 144 -11.77 3.49 -0.11
C VAL A 144 -11.59 1.99 0.03
N LEU A 145 -10.33 1.51 0.13
CA LEU A 145 -10.05 0.08 0.27
C LEU A 145 -10.56 -0.50 1.60
N ARG A 146 -10.51 0.29 2.68
CA ARG A 146 -11.12 -0.08 3.96
C ARG A 146 -12.64 -0.24 3.82
N GLU A 147 -13.31 0.67 3.12
CA GLU A 147 -14.76 0.61 2.88
C GLU A 147 -15.16 -0.59 2.01
N LYS A 148 -14.29 -1.10 1.18
CA LYS A 148 -14.48 -2.35 0.43
C LYS A 148 -14.48 -3.61 1.29
N GLY A 149 -14.20 -3.49 2.58
CA GLY A 149 -14.35 -4.57 3.55
C GLY A 149 -13.09 -5.37 3.80
N ILE A 150 -11.91 -4.84 3.47
CA ILE A 150 -10.64 -5.44 3.90
C ILE A 150 -10.58 -5.35 5.43
N PRO A 151 -10.43 -6.48 6.15
CA PRO A 151 -10.30 -6.49 7.61
C PRO A 151 -9.16 -5.59 8.08
N LYS A 152 -9.37 -4.92 9.20
CA LYS A 152 -8.41 -3.92 9.70
C LYS A 152 -7.02 -4.51 9.95
N ASP A 153 -6.94 -5.68 10.52
CA ASP A 153 -5.69 -6.42 10.79
C ASP A 153 -4.93 -6.76 9.50
N ILE A 154 -5.64 -7.20 8.47
CA ILE A 154 -5.06 -7.49 7.14
C ILE A 154 -4.62 -6.19 6.45
N LEU A 155 -5.44 -5.14 6.55
CA LEU A 155 -5.11 -3.83 5.99
C LEU A 155 -3.84 -3.27 6.63
N ASP A 156 -3.78 -3.25 7.96
CA ASP A 156 -2.64 -2.72 8.71
C ASP A 156 -1.36 -3.55 8.46
N ALA A 157 -1.47 -4.89 8.46
CA ALA A 157 -0.34 -5.78 8.17
C ALA A 157 0.19 -5.60 6.74
N SER A 158 -0.71 -5.44 5.75
CA SER A 158 -0.33 -5.23 4.35
C SER A 158 0.38 -3.89 4.16
N ILE A 159 -0.14 -2.82 4.78
CA ILE A 159 0.50 -1.50 4.75
C ILE A 159 1.88 -1.55 5.41
N ALA A 160 1.98 -2.13 6.60
CA ALA A 160 3.25 -2.23 7.33
C ALA A 160 4.31 -3.02 6.55
N TYR A 161 3.92 -4.15 5.94
CA TYR A 161 4.82 -4.94 5.11
C TYR A 161 5.28 -4.17 3.88
N GLY A 162 4.34 -3.55 3.13
CA GLY A 162 4.67 -2.75 1.96
C GLY A 162 5.60 -1.57 2.30
N GLN A 163 5.37 -0.88 3.41
CA GLN A 163 6.25 0.19 3.89
C GLN A 163 7.66 -0.32 4.21
N ALA A 164 7.78 -1.46 4.87
CA ALA A 164 9.08 -2.05 5.20
C ALA A 164 9.88 -2.46 3.95
N VAL A 165 9.22 -3.02 2.93
CA VAL A 165 9.83 -3.29 1.61
C VAL A 165 10.24 -1.97 0.94
N GLY A 166 9.34 -0.98 0.93
CA GLY A 166 9.62 0.35 0.37
C GLY A 166 10.80 1.05 1.03
N ASP A 167 11.00 0.89 2.35
CA ASP A 167 12.13 1.47 3.06
C ASP A 167 13.48 0.89 2.59
N GLN A 168 13.54 -0.40 2.24
CA GLN A 168 14.76 -0.99 1.70
C GLN A 168 15.07 -0.48 0.28
N VAL A 169 14.04 -0.33 -0.58
CA VAL A 169 14.23 0.27 -1.91
C VAL A 169 14.61 1.75 -1.81
N LYS A 170 14.03 2.47 -0.86
CA LYS A 170 14.41 3.86 -0.55
C LYS A 170 15.87 3.96 -0.08
N ALA A 171 16.35 3.01 0.73
CA ALA A 171 17.75 2.94 1.12
C ALA A 171 18.66 2.67 -0.09
N TYR A 172 18.25 1.80 -1.00
CA TYR A 172 18.96 1.57 -2.26
C TYR A 172 19.03 2.85 -3.12
N SER A 173 17.92 3.59 -3.28
CA SER A 173 17.93 4.84 -4.06
C SER A 173 18.92 5.88 -3.52
N LYS A 174 19.15 5.91 -2.20
CA LYS A 174 20.17 6.78 -1.58
C LYS A 174 21.59 6.34 -1.94
N LYS A 175 21.87 5.02 -1.89
CA LYS A 175 23.16 4.45 -2.30
C LYS A 175 23.44 4.69 -3.79
N ASP A 176 22.38 4.71 -4.62
CA ASP A 176 22.43 4.97 -6.07
C ASP A 176 22.43 6.47 -6.41
N ASN A 177 22.75 7.33 -5.46
CA ASN A 177 22.91 8.78 -5.64
C ASN A 177 21.64 9.50 -6.20
N TYR A 178 20.45 9.05 -5.87
CA TYR A 178 19.21 9.71 -6.33
C TYR A 178 19.17 11.19 -5.93
N HIS A 179 19.45 11.51 -4.66
CA HIS A 179 19.39 12.89 -4.18
C HIS A 179 20.39 13.81 -4.88
N GLN A 180 21.58 13.30 -5.16
CA GLN A 180 22.63 14.05 -5.85
C GLN A 180 22.24 14.35 -7.29
N SER A 181 21.55 13.41 -7.97
CA SER A 181 21.13 13.60 -9.37
C SER A 181 20.13 14.74 -9.56
N ARG A 182 19.42 15.14 -8.49
CA ARG A 182 18.49 16.28 -8.55
C ARG A 182 19.17 17.63 -8.70
N SER A 183 20.43 17.73 -8.29
CA SER A 183 21.26 18.96 -8.35
C SER A 183 22.36 18.89 -9.40
N PHE A 184 22.42 17.84 -10.22
CA PHE A 184 23.39 17.77 -11.31
C PHE A 184 23.16 18.89 -12.32
N PRO A 185 24.23 19.43 -12.91
CA PRO A 185 24.12 20.41 -13.99
C PRO A 185 23.20 19.89 -15.10
N LYS A 186 22.32 20.76 -15.58
CA LYS A 186 21.49 20.41 -16.73
C LYS A 186 22.37 20.27 -17.96
N TYR A 187 22.04 19.29 -18.80
CA TYR A 187 22.72 19.13 -20.07
C TYR A 187 22.55 20.38 -20.93
N SER A 188 23.66 20.91 -21.43
CA SER A 188 23.67 22.00 -22.42
C SER A 188 24.02 21.42 -23.79
N VAL A 189 23.20 21.69 -24.79
CA VAL A 189 23.47 21.25 -26.17
C VAL A 189 24.83 21.79 -26.61
N SER A 190 25.67 20.89 -27.10
CA SER A 190 27.02 21.17 -27.54
C SER A 190 27.17 20.66 -28.98
N SER A 191 28.00 21.34 -29.78
CA SER A 191 28.39 20.87 -31.12
C SER A 191 29.61 19.94 -31.11
N GLU A 192 30.12 19.57 -29.92
CA GLU A 192 31.25 18.68 -29.80
C GLU A 192 30.95 17.29 -30.38
N PRO A 193 31.90 16.66 -31.10
CA PRO A 193 31.72 15.33 -31.65
C PRO A 193 31.36 14.29 -30.55
N GLY A 194 30.33 13.46 -30.80
CA GLY A 194 29.88 12.44 -29.87
C GLY A 194 28.90 12.90 -28.79
N THR A 195 28.56 14.22 -28.74
CA THR A 195 27.49 14.71 -27.85
C THR A 195 26.13 14.59 -28.51
N TRP A 196 25.10 14.37 -27.68
CA TRP A 196 23.71 14.34 -28.16
C TRP A 196 23.29 15.73 -28.62
N GLN A 197 22.59 15.77 -29.78
CA GLN A 197 21.97 16.96 -30.32
C GLN A 197 20.49 16.70 -30.63
N PRO A 198 19.60 17.68 -30.43
CA PRO A 198 18.19 17.53 -30.79
C PRO A 198 18.05 17.35 -32.31
N THR A 199 17.16 16.48 -32.71
CA THR A 199 16.76 16.24 -34.11
C THR A 199 15.70 17.21 -34.55
#